data_9da3d363bc9edb16e234ee8f917d010b
#
_entry.id   9da3d363bc9edb16e234ee8f917d010b
#
_cell.length_a   1.000
_cell.length_b   1.000
_cell.length_c   1.000
_cell.angle_alpha   90.00
_cell.angle_beta   90.00
_cell.angle_gamma   90.00
#
_symmetry.space_group_name_H-M   'P 1'
#
loop_
_entity.id
_entity.type
_entity.pdbx_description
1 polymer ?
#
loop_
_entity_poly.entity_id
_entity_poly.type
_entity_poly.pdbx_seq_one_letter_code
_entity_poly.pdbx_strand_id
1 'polypeptide(L)'
;MTETAWIYIFLYCGAIGLILLGIFAMVMYRNLIRIIFGLMLLEAGVNLFLITVGFRPNAVAPILVDGQMPALAMVDPIPQALVLTAIVIGVGVQALALALIVKTYQAYGTLDTQKLARLLAEESGTRVIDGIPVSLPVPVPSNYQIEEKKSQ
;
A
#
# COMPACT_ATOMS: atom_id res chain seq x y z
N MET A 1 9.79 -3.80 37.11
CA MET A 1 10.32 -4.46 35.89
C MET A 1 9.25 -5.23 35.10
N THR A 2 8.21 -5.75 35.75
CA THR A 2 7.14 -6.54 35.07
C THR A 2 6.16 -5.65 34.28
N GLU A 3 5.81 -4.49 34.77
CA GLU A 3 4.84 -3.57 34.16
C GLU A 3 5.28 -3.09 32.76
N THR A 4 6.55 -2.71 32.62
CA THR A 4 7.07 -2.24 31.33
C THR A 4 7.17 -3.36 30.29
N ALA A 5 7.43 -4.60 30.69
CA ALA A 5 7.53 -5.74 29.78
C ALA A 5 6.17 -6.03 29.08
N TRP A 6 5.06 -5.93 29.81
CA TRP A 6 3.73 -6.13 29.23
C TRP A 6 3.37 -5.08 28.17
N ILE A 7 3.75 -3.82 28.41
CA ILE A 7 3.52 -2.74 27.44
C ILE A 7 4.25 -3.01 26.13
N TYR A 8 5.51 -3.47 26.18
CA TYR A 8 6.25 -3.82 24.99
C TYR A 8 5.60 -4.97 24.22
N ILE A 9 5.17 -6.03 24.92
CA ILE A 9 4.51 -7.17 24.30
C ILE A 9 3.24 -6.71 23.59
N PHE A 10 2.41 -5.87 24.23
CA PHE A 10 1.21 -5.34 23.61
C PHE A 10 1.48 -4.48 22.38
N LEU A 11 2.50 -3.62 22.42
CA LEU A 11 2.86 -2.77 21.29
C LEU A 11 3.39 -3.59 20.11
N TYR A 12 4.27 -4.55 20.35
CA TYR A 12 4.78 -5.42 19.29
C TYR A 12 3.69 -6.33 18.70
N CYS A 13 2.87 -6.95 19.53
CA CYS A 13 1.73 -7.75 19.06
C CYS A 13 0.73 -6.90 18.29
N GLY A 14 0.45 -5.68 18.74
CA GLY A 14 -0.43 -4.74 18.03
C GLY A 14 0.12 -4.34 16.68
N ALA A 15 1.40 -3.99 16.59
CA ALA A 15 2.06 -3.63 15.33
C ALA A 15 2.07 -4.80 14.33
N ILE A 16 2.48 -5.98 14.77
CA ILE A 16 2.48 -7.19 13.93
C ILE A 16 1.06 -7.56 13.52
N GLY A 17 0.10 -7.47 14.44
CA GLY A 17 -1.32 -7.71 14.15
C GLY A 17 -1.86 -6.79 13.05
N LEU A 18 -1.57 -5.49 13.11
CA LEU A 18 -1.96 -4.52 12.08
C LEU A 18 -1.31 -4.83 10.72
N ILE A 19 -0.03 -5.20 10.70
CA ILE A 19 0.69 -5.58 9.48
C ILE A 19 0.02 -6.81 8.84
N LEU A 20 -0.22 -7.86 9.63
CA LEU A 20 -0.85 -9.08 9.14
C LEU A 20 -2.29 -8.84 8.64
N LEU A 21 -3.08 -8.04 9.36
CA LEU A 21 -4.42 -7.65 8.93
C LEU A 21 -4.39 -6.84 7.63
N GLY A 22 -3.42 -5.93 7.48
CA GLY A 22 -3.23 -5.16 6.27
C GLY A 22 -2.93 -6.05 5.06
N ILE A 23 -1.97 -6.96 5.19
CA ILE A 23 -1.62 -7.94 4.15
C ILE A 23 -2.82 -8.84 3.83
N PHE A 24 -3.48 -9.37 4.86
CA PHE A 24 -4.66 -10.21 4.69
C PHE A 24 -5.77 -9.49 3.92
N ALA A 25 -6.05 -8.24 4.28
CA ALA A 25 -7.06 -7.43 3.58
C ALA A 25 -6.70 -7.20 2.11
N MET A 26 -5.43 -6.95 1.79
CA MET A 26 -4.98 -6.74 0.41
C MET A 26 -5.09 -8.01 -0.44
N VAL A 27 -4.80 -9.18 0.13
CA VAL A 27 -4.80 -10.46 -0.61
C VAL A 27 -6.20 -11.05 -0.76
N MET A 28 -7.01 -10.97 0.29
CA MET A 28 -8.33 -11.62 0.31
C MET A 28 -9.43 -10.84 -0.41
N TYR A 29 -9.34 -9.51 -0.44
CA TYR A 29 -10.39 -8.71 -1.02
C TYR A 29 -10.09 -8.31 -2.46
N ARG A 30 -11.11 -8.45 -3.31
CA ARG A 30 -11.08 -8.07 -4.73
C ARG A 30 -11.60 -6.65 -4.98
N ASN A 31 -12.02 -5.95 -3.95
CA ASN A 31 -12.54 -4.59 -4.06
C ASN A 31 -11.42 -3.58 -3.83
N LEU A 32 -11.22 -2.67 -4.81
CA LEU A 32 -10.15 -1.68 -4.80
C LEU A 32 -10.16 -0.80 -3.54
N ILE A 33 -11.34 -0.43 -3.03
CA ILE A 33 -11.44 0.36 -1.80
C ILE A 33 -10.92 -0.43 -0.60
N ARG A 34 -11.28 -1.72 -0.48
CA ARG A 34 -10.80 -2.58 0.62
C ARG A 34 -9.30 -2.82 0.56
N ILE A 35 -8.74 -2.90 -0.64
CA ILE A 35 -7.29 -3.02 -0.84
C ILE A 35 -6.57 -1.78 -0.31
N ILE A 36 -7.09 -0.57 -0.57
CA ILE A 36 -6.51 0.67 0.00
C ILE A 36 -6.62 0.69 1.52
N PHE A 37 -7.75 0.28 2.10
CA PHE A 37 -7.84 0.16 3.56
C PHE A 37 -6.83 -0.84 4.13
N GLY A 38 -6.57 -1.95 3.42
CA GLY A 38 -5.50 -2.87 3.78
C GLY A 38 -4.12 -2.23 3.75
N LEU A 39 -3.85 -1.40 2.74
CA LEU A 39 -2.60 -0.64 2.63
C LEU A 39 -2.44 0.37 3.78
N MET A 40 -3.51 1.07 4.16
CA MET A 40 -3.51 2.00 5.30
C MET A 40 -3.20 1.27 6.62
N LEU A 41 -3.79 0.09 6.84
CA LEU A 41 -3.52 -0.72 8.03
C LEU A 41 -2.07 -1.22 8.07
N LEU A 42 -1.56 -1.66 6.92
CA LEU A 42 -0.17 -2.09 6.79
C LEU A 42 0.80 -0.95 7.13
N GLU A 43 0.59 0.22 6.57
CA GLU A 43 1.40 1.42 6.82
C GLU A 43 1.36 1.82 8.30
N ALA A 44 0.18 1.87 8.92
CA ALA A 44 0.02 2.16 10.33
C ALA A 44 0.77 1.15 11.22
N GLY A 45 0.70 -0.13 10.88
CA GLY A 45 1.42 -1.20 11.59
C GLY A 45 2.94 -1.06 11.49
N VAL A 46 3.47 -0.75 10.31
CA VAL A 46 4.91 -0.52 10.09
C VAL A 46 5.39 0.71 10.85
N ASN A 47 4.63 1.80 10.82
CA ASN A 47 4.95 3.02 11.55
C ASN A 47 4.95 2.79 13.06
N LEU A 48 3.96 2.07 13.59
CA LEU A 48 3.92 1.68 15.00
C LEU A 48 5.10 0.79 15.38
N PHE A 49 5.48 -0.15 14.53
CA PHE A 49 6.64 -1.01 14.73
C PHE A 49 7.94 -0.20 14.81
N LEU A 50 8.17 0.75 13.89
CA LEU A 50 9.34 1.62 13.89
C LEU A 50 9.45 2.46 15.16
N ILE A 51 8.33 3.04 15.62
CA ILE A 51 8.31 3.82 16.87
C ILE A 51 8.63 2.92 18.06
N THR A 52 8.08 1.71 18.08
CA THR A 52 8.30 0.76 19.19
C THR A 52 9.76 0.31 19.26
N VAL A 53 10.41 0.07 18.13
CA VAL A 53 11.85 -0.26 18.06
C VAL A 53 12.73 0.88 18.58
N GLY A 54 12.37 2.13 18.28
CA GLY A 54 13.10 3.32 18.73
C GLY A 54 12.87 3.70 20.20
N PHE A 55 11.85 3.12 20.83
CA PHE A 55 11.50 3.48 22.21
C PHE A 55 12.47 2.89 23.24
N ARG A 56 12.98 3.75 24.16
CA ARG A 56 13.82 3.33 25.30
C ARG A 56 13.20 3.81 26.60
N PRO A 57 12.99 2.92 27.57
CA PRO A 57 12.50 3.33 28.89
C PRO A 57 13.53 4.22 29.59
N ASN A 58 13.04 5.22 30.31
CA ASN A 58 13.86 6.19 31.06
C ASN A 58 14.82 7.03 30.21
N ALA A 59 14.61 7.10 28.89
CA ALA A 59 15.33 7.99 28.02
C ALA A 59 14.59 9.33 27.86
N VAL A 60 15.34 10.40 27.67
CA VAL A 60 14.78 11.75 27.44
C VAL A 60 14.69 12.04 25.94
N ALA A 61 13.86 13.01 25.58
CA ALA A 61 13.77 13.49 24.20
C ALA A 61 15.14 13.98 23.71
N PRO A 62 15.48 13.80 22.41
CA PRO A 62 16.76 14.21 21.84
C PRO A 62 16.80 15.73 21.61
N ILE A 63 16.66 16.51 22.70
CA ILE A 63 16.66 17.96 22.67
C ILE A 63 17.84 18.43 23.50
N LEU A 64 18.75 19.19 22.87
CA LEU A 64 19.87 19.83 23.56
C LEU A 64 19.39 21.18 24.11
N VAL A 65 19.44 21.36 25.41
CA VAL A 65 19.18 22.63 26.09
C VAL A 65 20.52 23.26 26.39
N ASP A 66 20.73 24.49 25.93
CA ASP A 66 21.97 25.24 26.10
C ASP A 66 23.26 24.52 25.63
N GLY A 67 23.14 23.64 24.64
CA GLY A 67 24.28 22.90 24.10
C GLY A 67 24.84 21.83 25.04
N GLN A 68 24.24 21.58 26.18
CA GLN A 68 24.64 20.54 27.13
C GLN A 68 23.93 19.23 26.85
N MET A 69 24.68 18.13 26.86
CA MET A 69 24.09 16.79 26.80
C MET A 69 23.37 16.47 28.11
N PRO A 70 22.10 15.98 28.05
CA PRO A 70 21.42 15.55 29.27
C PRO A 70 22.19 14.39 29.94
N ALA A 71 22.11 14.35 31.25
CA ALA A 71 22.73 13.29 32.06
C ALA A 71 22.09 11.90 31.81
N LEU A 72 20.89 11.86 31.22
CA LEU A 72 20.15 10.63 30.87
C LEU A 72 20.39 10.26 29.42
N ALA A 73 20.30 8.97 29.11
CA ALA A 73 20.36 8.47 27.76
C ALA A 73 19.23 9.10 26.93
N MET A 74 19.53 9.57 25.71
CA MET A 74 18.54 10.10 24.78
C MET A 74 17.93 8.98 23.94
N VAL A 75 16.66 9.16 23.55
CA VAL A 75 15.99 8.32 22.56
C VAL A 75 16.61 8.58 21.19
N ASP A 76 16.68 7.56 20.34
CA ASP A 76 17.14 7.71 18.96
C ASP A 76 16.14 8.56 18.16
N PRO A 77 16.54 9.71 17.59
CA PRO A 77 15.65 10.56 16.79
C PRO A 77 15.35 10.00 15.40
N ILE A 78 16.16 9.06 14.89
CA ILE A 78 16.06 8.56 13.51
C ILE A 78 14.73 7.85 13.25
N PRO A 79 14.26 6.89 14.08
CA PRO A 79 12.97 6.26 13.85
C PRO A 79 11.81 7.25 13.85
N GLN A 80 11.84 8.27 14.68
CA GLN A 80 10.79 9.28 14.76
C GLN A 80 10.73 10.15 13.49
N ALA A 81 11.89 10.57 12.98
CA ALA A 81 12.01 11.31 11.73
C ALA A 81 11.56 10.48 10.54
N LEU A 82 11.91 9.19 10.48
CA LEU A 82 11.49 8.28 9.43
C LEU A 82 9.99 8.10 9.40
N VAL A 83 9.34 7.91 10.55
CA VAL A 83 7.88 7.77 10.64
C VAL A 83 7.17 9.04 10.21
N LEU A 84 7.66 10.21 10.61
CA LEU A 84 7.08 11.48 10.15
C LEU A 84 7.10 11.59 8.62
N THR A 85 8.22 11.26 8.01
CA THR A 85 8.36 11.24 6.54
C THR A 85 7.44 10.20 5.91
N ALA A 86 7.36 9.00 6.48
CA ALA A 86 6.51 7.92 5.99
C ALA A 86 5.03 8.32 6.00
N ILE A 87 4.54 8.95 7.08
CA ILE A 87 3.15 9.42 7.17
C ILE A 87 2.84 10.42 6.05
N VAL A 88 3.72 11.38 5.79
CA VAL A 88 3.48 12.40 4.75
C VAL A 88 3.44 11.77 3.36
N ILE A 89 4.36 10.85 3.07
CA ILE A 89 4.39 10.12 1.79
C ILE A 89 3.15 9.23 1.68
N GLY A 90 2.80 8.51 2.74
CA GLY A 90 1.65 7.60 2.79
C GLY A 90 0.34 8.32 2.49
N VAL A 91 0.10 9.47 3.10
CA VAL A 91 -1.09 10.30 2.80
C VAL A 91 -1.12 10.71 1.32
N GLY A 92 0.02 11.10 0.74
CA GLY A 92 0.12 11.43 -0.68
C GLY A 92 -0.22 10.24 -1.58
N VAL A 93 0.35 9.08 -1.30
CA VAL A 93 0.08 7.83 -2.05
C VAL A 93 -1.38 7.40 -1.92
N GLN A 94 -1.96 7.48 -0.72
CA GLN A 94 -3.36 7.14 -0.47
C GLN A 94 -4.32 8.08 -1.21
N ALA A 95 -4.04 9.38 -1.20
CA ALA A 95 -4.84 10.37 -1.94
C ALA A 95 -4.79 10.10 -3.45
N LEU A 96 -3.61 9.81 -4.01
CA LEU A 96 -3.45 9.45 -5.41
C LEU A 96 -4.21 8.16 -5.74
N ALA A 97 -4.07 7.13 -4.90
CA ALA A 97 -4.75 5.86 -5.09
C ALA A 97 -6.27 6.01 -5.07
N LEU A 98 -6.82 6.80 -4.13
CA LEU A 98 -8.26 7.10 -4.09
C LEU A 98 -8.72 7.86 -5.33
N ALA A 99 -7.96 8.84 -5.79
CA ALA A 99 -8.26 9.58 -7.01
C ALA A 99 -8.30 8.66 -8.25
N LEU A 100 -7.36 7.72 -8.35
CA LEU A 100 -7.34 6.71 -9.41
C LEU A 100 -8.55 5.76 -9.34
N ILE A 101 -8.93 5.33 -8.14
CA ILE A 101 -10.12 4.49 -7.93
C ILE A 101 -11.39 5.20 -8.36
N VAL A 102 -11.56 6.48 -7.98
CA VAL A 102 -12.72 7.27 -8.40
C VAL A 102 -12.77 7.38 -9.91
N LYS A 103 -11.62 7.66 -10.54
CA LYS A 103 -11.52 7.77 -12.01
C LYS A 103 -11.83 6.44 -12.70
N THR A 104 -11.33 5.33 -12.16
CA THR A 104 -11.62 3.98 -12.64
C THR A 104 -13.11 3.66 -12.52
N TYR A 105 -13.73 4.01 -11.39
CA TYR A 105 -15.15 3.80 -11.20
C TYR A 105 -16.02 4.63 -12.16
N GLN A 106 -15.63 5.87 -12.46
CA GLN A 106 -16.30 6.71 -13.43
C GLN A 106 -16.21 6.15 -14.86
N ALA A 107 -15.06 5.53 -15.20
CA ALA A 107 -14.84 4.98 -16.54
C ALA A 107 -15.51 3.61 -16.74
N TYR A 108 -15.42 2.71 -15.77
CA TYR A 108 -15.81 1.30 -15.92
C TYR A 108 -17.01 0.89 -15.06
N GLY A 109 -17.51 1.74 -14.16
CA GLY A 109 -18.67 1.47 -13.29
C GLY A 109 -18.46 0.34 -12.28
N THR A 110 -17.23 -0.13 -12.09
CA THR A 110 -16.91 -1.26 -11.19
C THR A 110 -15.66 -0.99 -10.36
N LEU A 111 -15.68 -1.52 -9.11
CA LEU A 111 -14.54 -1.52 -8.18
C LEU A 111 -13.96 -2.92 -7.97
N ASP A 112 -14.52 -3.92 -8.65
CA ASP A 112 -14.05 -5.30 -8.59
C ASP A 112 -12.88 -5.49 -9.54
N THR A 113 -11.71 -5.86 -8.99
CA THR A 113 -10.47 -6.04 -9.76
C THR A 113 -10.59 -7.08 -10.87
N GLN A 114 -11.39 -8.14 -10.66
CA GLN A 114 -11.56 -9.18 -11.70
C GLN A 114 -12.44 -8.69 -12.85
N LYS A 115 -13.54 -7.97 -12.53
CA LYS A 115 -14.39 -7.38 -13.57
C LYS A 115 -13.63 -6.33 -14.34
N LEU A 116 -12.87 -5.49 -13.65
CA LEU A 116 -12.04 -4.46 -14.26
C LEU A 116 -10.99 -5.08 -15.20
N ALA A 117 -10.29 -6.13 -14.76
CA ALA A 117 -9.33 -6.83 -15.60
C ALA A 117 -9.94 -7.40 -16.88
N ARG A 118 -11.17 -7.93 -16.82
CA ARG A 118 -11.90 -8.41 -18.00
C ARG A 118 -12.25 -7.28 -18.96
N LEU A 119 -12.81 -6.17 -18.45
CA LEU A 119 -13.17 -5.02 -19.27
C LEU A 119 -11.94 -4.41 -19.97
N LEU A 120 -10.84 -4.27 -19.25
CA LEU A 120 -9.58 -3.79 -19.83
C LEU A 120 -9.02 -4.76 -20.89
N ALA A 121 -9.18 -6.06 -20.69
CA ALA A 121 -8.75 -7.05 -21.67
C ALA A 121 -9.60 -7.03 -22.94
N GLU A 122 -10.91 -6.85 -22.81
CA GLU A 122 -11.81 -6.69 -23.95
C GLU A 122 -11.47 -5.42 -24.74
N GLU A 123 -11.20 -4.31 -24.06
CA GLU A 123 -10.81 -3.04 -24.70
C GLU A 123 -9.45 -3.14 -25.41
N SER A 124 -8.50 -3.87 -24.84
CA SER A 124 -7.14 -4.05 -25.39
C SER A 124 -7.03 -5.21 -26.40
N GLY A 125 -8.12 -5.93 -26.69
CA GLY A 125 -8.10 -7.13 -27.52
C GLY A 125 -7.33 -8.31 -26.93
N THR A 126 -7.04 -8.27 -25.62
CA THR A 126 -6.25 -9.26 -24.89
C THR A 126 -7.20 -10.23 -24.16
N ARG A 127 -6.99 -11.55 -24.26
CA ARG A 127 -7.79 -12.51 -23.49
C ARG A 127 -7.26 -12.64 -22.06
N VAL A 128 -8.19 -12.68 -21.11
CA VAL A 128 -7.87 -12.95 -19.69
C VAL A 128 -8.10 -14.46 -19.44
N ILE A 129 -7.03 -15.17 -19.09
CA ILE A 129 -7.11 -16.57 -18.64
C ILE A 129 -6.76 -16.57 -17.14
N ASP A 130 -7.68 -17.07 -16.30
CA ASP A 130 -7.54 -17.13 -14.84
C ASP A 130 -7.17 -15.78 -14.16
N GLY A 131 -7.70 -14.66 -14.70
CA GLY A 131 -7.43 -13.33 -14.15
C GLY A 131 -6.09 -12.70 -14.57
N ILE A 132 -5.31 -13.38 -15.41
CA ILE A 132 -4.05 -12.90 -15.95
C ILE A 132 -4.28 -12.44 -17.40
N PRO A 133 -3.94 -11.19 -17.77
CA PRO A 133 -4.00 -10.74 -19.15
C PRO A 133 -2.91 -11.45 -19.96
N VAL A 134 -3.31 -12.30 -20.90
CA VAL A 134 -2.41 -12.96 -21.84
C VAL A 134 -2.52 -12.26 -23.19
N SER A 135 -1.45 -11.62 -23.65
CA SER A 135 -1.35 -11.06 -24.99
C SER A 135 -1.19 -12.20 -26.00
N LEU A 136 -2.32 -12.71 -26.50
CA LEU A 136 -2.31 -13.55 -27.70
C LEU A 136 -2.28 -12.63 -28.93
N PRO A 137 -1.55 -12.99 -30.00
CA PRO A 137 -1.66 -12.24 -31.24
C PRO A 137 -3.14 -12.22 -31.66
N VAL A 138 -3.72 -11.04 -31.75
CA VAL A 138 -5.09 -10.85 -32.22
C VAL A 138 -5.12 -11.44 -33.62
N PRO A 139 -5.98 -12.43 -33.94
CA PRO A 139 -6.16 -12.84 -35.32
C PRO A 139 -6.70 -11.63 -36.08
N VAL A 140 -5.91 -11.11 -37.00
CA VAL A 140 -6.29 -9.99 -37.87
C VAL A 140 -7.60 -10.39 -38.54
N PRO A 141 -8.72 -9.66 -38.32
CA PRO A 141 -10.00 -10.02 -38.93
C PRO A 141 -9.81 -10.05 -40.44
N SER A 142 -10.36 -11.07 -41.08
CA SER A 142 -10.18 -11.40 -42.51
C SER A 142 -10.52 -10.26 -43.48
N ASN A 143 -11.26 -9.25 -43.03
CA ASN A 143 -11.59 -8.05 -43.81
C ASN A 143 -10.38 -7.13 -44.09
N TYR A 144 -9.33 -7.13 -43.24
CA TYR A 144 -8.13 -6.34 -43.50
C TYR A 144 -7.30 -6.90 -44.68
N GLN A 145 -7.37 -8.21 -44.92
CA GLN A 145 -6.65 -8.83 -46.07
C GLN A 145 -7.29 -8.52 -47.42
N ILE A 146 -8.54 -8.10 -47.44
CA ILE A 146 -9.28 -7.79 -48.66
C ILE A 146 -8.98 -6.38 -49.16
N GLU A 147 -8.67 -5.45 -48.28
CA GLU A 147 -8.30 -4.08 -48.65
C GLU A 147 -6.89 -3.98 -49.25
N GLU A 148 -5.94 -4.76 -48.74
CA GLU A 148 -4.57 -4.79 -49.28
C GLU A 148 -4.51 -5.36 -50.72
N LYS A 149 -5.44 -6.29 -51.04
CA LYS A 149 -5.55 -6.88 -52.37
C LYS A 149 -6.27 -6.00 -53.40
N LYS A 150 -6.96 -4.96 -52.97
CA LYS A 150 -7.63 -3.98 -53.86
C LYS A 150 -6.79 -2.76 -54.19
N SER A 151 -5.64 -2.57 -53.48
CA SER A 151 -4.72 -1.46 -53.70
C SER A 151 -3.47 -1.81 -54.52
N GLN A 152 -3.35 -3.06 -54.99
CA GLN A 152 -2.36 -3.51 -56.00
C GLN A 152 -3.05 -3.73 -57.35
#